data_037a8a1f2c74d3039ee405bb3a3f8098
#
_entry.id   037a8a1f2c74d3039ee405bb3a3f8098
#
_cell.length_a   1.000
_cell.length_b   1.000
_cell.length_c   1.000
_cell.angle_alpha   90.00
_cell.angle_beta   90.00
_cell.angle_gamma   90.00
#
_symmetry.space_group_name_H-M   'P 1'
#
loop_
_entity.id
_entity.type
_entity.pdbx_description
1 polymer ?
#
loop_
_entity_poly.entity_id
_entity_poly.type
_entity_poly.pdbx_seq_one_letter_code
_entity_poly.pdbx_strand_id
1 'polypeptide(L)'
;MTVADAFDAVAGTYDGARRRLVPCFETFYGTAVEVAAPPLRAALAAGRTPEVLDLGAGTGLLSLLLAAAVPGVRLTLVDAAPAMLAVAAERLRERGVAHRTLLADLADPLPAGRYDAVVSALAIHHLDDPGKRALYHRLPAALAPGGVFVNAEQVAGPTPALDRRYDEVWLERIAALGSDAEEIAAARARMAYDRPAPVTDQCAWLAEAGLVDVDCFFKEWRFAVFGGHAA
;
A
#
# COMPACT_ATOMS: atom_id res chain seq x y z
N MET A 1 6.54 1.68 -22.46
CA MET A 1 5.45 1.19 -21.58
C MET A 1 5.86 1.56 -20.17
N THR A 2 5.10 2.42 -19.52
CA THR A 2 5.34 2.85 -18.14
C THR A 2 4.74 1.83 -17.15
N VAL A 3 5.03 1.97 -15.86
CA VAL A 3 4.39 1.18 -14.79
C VAL A 3 2.86 1.36 -14.86
N ALA A 4 2.37 2.59 -15.00
CA ALA A 4 0.95 2.90 -15.13
C ALA A 4 0.29 2.17 -16.33
N ASP A 5 0.93 2.17 -17.53
CA ASP A 5 0.40 1.47 -18.70
C ASP A 5 0.25 -0.04 -18.47
N ALA A 6 1.18 -0.65 -17.72
CA ALA A 6 1.14 -2.08 -17.41
C ALA A 6 -0.01 -2.45 -16.45
N PHE A 7 -0.35 -1.57 -15.52
CA PHE A 7 -1.46 -1.77 -14.59
C PHE A 7 -2.82 -1.44 -15.20
N ASP A 8 -2.93 -0.42 -16.03
CA ASP A 8 -4.17 -0.10 -16.75
C ASP A 8 -4.67 -1.28 -17.59
N ALA A 9 -3.76 -2.02 -18.23
CA ALA A 9 -4.11 -3.17 -19.07
C ALA A 9 -4.77 -4.33 -18.31
N VAL A 10 -4.61 -4.42 -16.98
CA VAL A 10 -5.09 -5.56 -16.16
C VAL A 10 -6.11 -5.16 -15.09
N ALA A 11 -6.54 -3.91 -15.03
CA ALA A 11 -7.39 -3.37 -13.97
C ALA A 11 -8.65 -4.21 -13.67
N GLY A 12 -9.29 -4.79 -14.70
CA GLY A 12 -10.51 -5.57 -14.54
C GLY A 12 -10.35 -6.96 -13.89
N THR A 13 -9.16 -7.57 -13.96
CA THR A 13 -8.89 -8.94 -13.46
C THR A 13 -7.90 -8.98 -12.30
N TYR A 14 -7.37 -7.84 -11.92
CA TYR A 14 -6.24 -7.69 -11.01
C TYR A 14 -6.44 -8.33 -9.63
N ASP A 15 -7.61 -8.12 -9.00
CA ASP A 15 -7.84 -8.60 -7.63
C ASP A 15 -8.01 -10.11 -7.54
N GLY A 16 -8.50 -10.77 -8.59
CA GLY A 16 -8.65 -12.23 -8.61
C GLY A 16 -7.30 -12.95 -8.51
N ALA A 17 -6.29 -12.44 -9.20
CA ALA A 17 -4.92 -12.96 -9.13
C ALA A 17 -4.22 -12.59 -7.81
N ARG A 18 -4.55 -11.42 -7.22
CA ARG A 18 -3.88 -10.89 -6.02
C ARG A 18 -3.91 -11.86 -4.84
N ARG A 19 -5.03 -12.56 -4.60
CA ARG A 19 -5.16 -13.53 -3.51
C ARG A 19 -4.21 -14.72 -3.65
N ARG A 20 -3.86 -15.11 -4.87
CA ARG A 20 -2.88 -16.18 -5.11
C ARG A 20 -1.45 -15.64 -5.08
N LEU A 21 -1.21 -14.46 -5.65
CA LEU A 21 0.13 -13.85 -5.73
C LEU A 21 0.63 -13.27 -4.40
N VAL A 22 -0.25 -13.07 -3.42
CA VAL A 22 0.09 -12.68 -2.03
C VAL A 22 -0.31 -13.82 -1.10
N PRO A 23 0.55 -14.81 -0.84
CA PRO A 23 0.19 -16.02 -0.06
C PRO A 23 -0.31 -15.75 1.36
N CYS A 24 0.10 -14.64 1.96
CA CYS A 24 -0.33 -14.20 3.29
C CYS A 24 -1.44 -13.12 3.24
N PHE A 25 -2.28 -13.12 2.19
CA PHE A 25 -3.22 -12.05 1.86
C PHE A 25 -4.04 -11.55 3.04
N GLU A 26 -4.70 -12.44 3.76
CA GLU A 26 -5.61 -12.05 4.86
C GLU A 26 -4.84 -11.39 6.01
N THR A 27 -3.73 -11.97 6.45
CA THR A 27 -2.92 -11.40 7.53
C THR A 27 -2.23 -10.10 7.08
N PHE A 28 -1.72 -10.06 5.87
CA PHE A 28 -1.02 -8.90 5.31
C PHE A 28 -1.94 -7.66 5.25
N TYR A 29 -3.09 -7.76 4.60
CA TYR A 29 -4.05 -6.66 4.55
C TYR A 29 -4.75 -6.42 5.89
N GLY A 30 -5.03 -7.49 6.64
CA GLY A 30 -5.62 -7.41 7.98
C GLY A 30 -4.77 -6.58 8.92
N THR A 31 -3.45 -6.85 8.99
CA THR A 31 -2.51 -6.06 9.80
C THR A 31 -2.46 -4.59 9.37
N ALA A 32 -2.46 -4.31 8.05
CA ALA A 32 -2.49 -2.92 7.59
C ALA A 32 -3.74 -2.17 8.08
N VAL A 33 -4.90 -2.83 8.03
CA VAL A 33 -6.15 -2.27 8.56
C VAL A 33 -6.10 -2.11 10.08
N GLU A 34 -5.58 -3.09 10.82
CA GLU A 34 -5.45 -3.05 12.28
C GLU A 34 -4.59 -1.87 12.74
N VAL A 35 -3.48 -1.62 12.06
CA VAL A 35 -2.55 -0.51 12.39
C VAL A 35 -3.16 0.85 12.01
N ALA A 36 -3.88 0.92 10.88
CA ALA A 36 -4.49 2.18 10.43
C ALA A 36 -5.77 2.57 11.19
N ALA A 37 -6.51 1.60 11.75
CA ALA A 37 -7.84 1.84 12.31
C ALA A 37 -7.87 2.69 13.62
N PRO A 38 -6.92 2.62 14.56
CA PRO A 38 -7.01 3.35 15.82
C PRO A 38 -7.18 4.87 15.68
N PRO A 39 -6.35 5.63 14.92
CA PRO A 39 -6.56 7.07 14.76
C PRO A 39 -7.85 7.41 14.02
N LEU A 40 -8.31 6.55 13.10
CA LEU A 40 -9.60 6.73 12.42
C LEU A 40 -10.77 6.60 13.40
N ARG A 41 -10.74 5.62 14.28
CA ARG A 41 -11.75 5.44 15.32
C ARG A 41 -11.72 6.55 16.34
N ALA A 42 -10.53 7.05 16.70
CA ALA A 42 -10.38 8.22 17.57
C ALA A 42 -11.00 9.48 16.96
N ALA A 43 -10.83 9.72 15.66
CA ALA A 43 -11.47 10.80 14.95
C ALA A 43 -13.00 10.70 15.01
N LEU A 44 -13.59 9.51 14.76
CA LEU A 44 -15.03 9.26 14.89
C LEU A 44 -15.53 9.52 16.33
N ALA A 45 -14.81 9.02 17.32
CA ALA A 45 -15.17 9.24 18.74
C ALA A 45 -15.14 10.73 19.13
N ALA A 46 -14.30 11.52 18.46
CA ALA A 46 -14.26 12.98 18.60
C ALA A 46 -15.32 13.72 17.74
N GLY A 47 -16.23 13.02 17.09
CA GLY A 47 -17.26 13.60 16.23
C GLY A 47 -16.74 14.17 14.89
N ARG A 48 -15.53 13.77 14.48
CA ARG A 48 -14.91 14.16 13.19
C ARG A 48 -15.08 13.06 12.15
N THR A 49 -15.14 13.45 10.89
CA THR A 49 -15.00 12.50 9.78
C THR A 49 -13.51 12.13 9.65
N PRO A 50 -13.15 10.85 9.76
CA PRO A 50 -11.75 10.43 9.55
C PRO A 50 -11.33 10.61 8.09
N GLU A 51 -10.17 11.20 7.87
CA GLU A 51 -9.60 11.44 6.54
C GLU A 51 -8.47 10.44 6.28
N VAL A 52 -8.55 9.72 5.16
CA VAL A 52 -7.54 8.73 4.74
C VAL A 52 -6.99 9.11 3.38
N LEU A 53 -5.66 9.03 3.22
CA LEU A 53 -4.96 9.12 1.95
C LEU A 53 -4.41 7.74 1.58
N ASP A 54 -4.82 7.20 0.44
CA ASP A 54 -4.32 5.92 -0.12
C ASP A 54 -3.39 6.22 -1.29
N LEU A 55 -2.11 5.92 -1.12
CA LEU A 55 -1.03 6.19 -2.06
C LEU A 55 -0.74 4.97 -2.94
N GLY A 56 -0.94 5.11 -4.26
CA GLY A 56 -0.92 3.99 -5.19
C GLY A 56 -2.11 3.06 -4.95
N ALA A 57 -3.30 3.66 -4.87
CA ALA A 57 -4.51 2.97 -4.44
C ALA A 57 -4.95 1.82 -5.36
N GLY A 58 -4.49 1.81 -6.61
CA GLY A 58 -4.85 0.79 -7.59
C GLY A 58 -6.37 0.66 -7.73
N THR A 59 -6.87 -0.55 -7.60
CA THR A 59 -8.31 -0.88 -7.64
C THR A 59 -9.05 -0.58 -6.33
N GLY A 60 -8.41 0.08 -5.36
CA GLY A 60 -9.00 0.50 -4.09
C GLY A 60 -9.17 -0.61 -3.05
N LEU A 61 -8.42 -1.71 -3.16
CA LEU A 61 -8.59 -2.86 -2.27
C LEU A 61 -8.37 -2.50 -0.80
N LEU A 62 -7.25 -1.85 -0.45
CA LEU A 62 -6.98 -1.45 0.94
C LEU A 62 -7.99 -0.42 1.42
N SER A 63 -8.33 0.56 0.58
CA SER A 63 -9.39 1.55 0.83
C SER A 63 -10.73 0.91 1.17
N LEU A 64 -11.15 -0.13 0.43
CA LEU A 64 -12.39 -0.87 0.68
C LEU A 64 -12.36 -1.63 2.01
N LEU A 65 -11.24 -2.26 2.35
CA LEU A 65 -11.05 -2.96 3.62
C LEU A 65 -11.10 -1.99 4.80
N LEU A 66 -10.46 -0.83 4.68
CA LEU A 66 -10.51 0.24 5.69
C LEU A 66 -11.93 0.79 5.88
N ALA A 67 -12.64 1.07 4.78
CA ALA A 67 -14.03 1.55 4.86
C ALA A 67 -14.98 0.53 5.50
N ALA A 68 -14.73 -0.78 5.30
CA ALA A 68 -15.48 -1.83 5.95
C ALA A 68 -15.17 -1.93 7.46
N ALA A 69 -13.90 -1.73 7.86
CA ALA A 69 -13.45 -1.83 9.25
C ALA A 69 -13.79 -0.56 10.08
N VAL A 70 -13.86 0.60 9.42
CA VAL A 70 -14.16 1.90 10.03
C VAL A 70 -15.18 2.63 9.15
N PRO A 71 -16.48 2.33 9.28
CA PRO A 71 -17.53 3.02 8.53
C PRO A 71 -17.53 4.53 8.80
N GLY A 72 -17.73 5.33 7.75
CA GLY A 72 -17.75 6.79 7.85
C GLY A 72 -16.43 7.48 7.53
N VAL A 73 -15.39 6.74 7.12
CA VAL A 73 -14.15 7.34 6.61
C VAL A 73 -14.39 8.08 5.29
N ARG A 74 -13.61 9.13 5.06
CA ARG A 74 -13.48 9.79 3.75
C ARG A 74 -12.13 9.47 3.15
N LEU A 75 -12.13 9.00 1.90
CA LEU A 75 -10.96 8.51 1.23
C LEU A 75 -10.48 9.48 0.14
N THR A 76 -9.19 9.72 0.09
CA THR A 76 -8.50 10.33 -1.06
C THR A 76 -7.60 9.26 -1.66
N LEU A 77 -7.89 8.84 -2.88
CA LEU A 77 -7.12 7.82 -3.60
C LEU A 77 -6.21 8.49 -4.62
N VAL A 78 -4.93 8.17 -4.58
CA VAL A 78 -3.92 8.65 -5.54
C VAL A 78 -3.36 7.45 -6.29
N ASP A 79 -3.35 7.51 -7.61
CA ASP A 79 -2.70 6.53 -8.46
C ASP A 79 -2.30 7.17 -9.79
N ALA A 80 -1.28 6.63 -10.47
CA ALA A 80 -0.84 7.07 -11.78
C ALA A 80 -1.59 6.38 -12.94
N ALA A 81 -2.37 5.33 -12.64
CA ALA A 81 -3.11 4.53 -13.60
C ALA A 81 -4.61 4.92 -13.58
N PRO A 82 -5.12 5.63 -14.62
CA PRO A 82 -6.51 6.12 -14.62
C PRO A 82 -7.55 4.99 -14.64
N ALA A 83 -7.29 3.87 -15.30
CA ALA A 83 -8.23 2.74 -15.32
C ALA A 83 -8.32 2.07 -13.93
N MET A 84 -7.23 2.00 -13.17
CA MET A 84 -7.25 1.53 -11.79
C MET A 84 -8.13 2.42 -10.91
N LEU A 85 -7.94 3.74 -10.97
CA LEU A 85 -8.76 4.70 -10.22
C LEU A 85 -10.24 4.63 -10.60
N ALA A 86 -10.56 4.39 -11.88
CA ALA A 86 -11.95 4.23 -12.33
C ALA A 86 -12.60 3.00 -11.66
N VAL A 87 -11.89 1.87 -11.58
CA VAL A 87 -12.36 0.66 -10.89
C VAL A 87 -12.53 0.93 -9.38
N ALA A 88 -11.58 1.60 -8.75
CA ALA A 88 -11.65 1.95 -7.33
C ALA A 88 -12.86 2.84 -7.02
N ALA A 89 -13.06 3.90 -7.83
CA ALA A 89 -14.17 4.83 -7.67
C ALA A 89 -15.52 4.14 -7.79
N GLU A 90 -15.70 3.27 -8.79
CA GLU A 90 -16.94 2.52 -8.97
C GLU A 90 -17.25 1.62 -7.77
N ARG A 91 -16.26 0.86 -7.29
CA ARG A 91 -16.41 -0.03 -6.13
C ARG A 91 -16.77 0.72 -4.83
N LEU A 92 -16.15 1.88 -4.61
CA LEU A 92 -16.42 2.71 -3.43
C LEU A 92 -17.79 3.38 -3.53
N ARG A 93 -18.19 3.83 -4.74
CA ARG A 93 -19.52 4.38 -5.01
C ARG A 93 -20.64 3.36 -4.77
N GLU A 94 -20.45 2.12 -5.23
CA GLU A 94 -21.41 1.01 -5.01
C GLU A 94 -21.63 0.74 -3.49
N ARG A 95 -20.62 1.00 -2.65
CA ARG A 95 -20.69 0.82 -1.20
C ARG A 95 -21.07 2.08 -0.44
N GLY A 96 -21.37 3.18 -1.15
CA GLY A 96 -21.73 4.46 -0.53
C GLY A 96 -20.59 5.11 0.27
N VAL A 97 -19.33 4.78 -0.04
CA VAL A 97 -18.16 5.32 0.66
C VAL A 97 -17.78 6.68 0.09
N ALA A 98 -17.67 7.68 0.95
CA ALA A 98 -17.25 9.03 0.55
C ALA A 98 -15.78 9.01 0.10
N HIS A 99 -15.53 9.38 -1.16
CA HIS A 99 -14.18 9.35 -1.72
C HIS A 99 -13.95 10.41 -2.81
N ARG A 100 -12.69 10.67 -3.09
CA ARG A 100 -12.21 11.37 -4.30
C ARG A 100 -10.99 10.64 -4.86
N THR A 101 -10.80 10.73 -6.15
CA THR A 101 -9.64 10.17 -6.86
C THR A 101 -8.79 11.30 -7.43
N LEU A 102 -7.47 11.12 -7.42
CA LEU A 102 -6.49 12.06 -7.97
C LEU A 102 -5.51 11.27 -8.84
N LEU A 103 -5.45 11.62 -10.11
CA LEU A 103 -4.45 11.08 -11.03
C LEU A 103 -3.13 11.81 -10.77
N ALA A 104 -2.17 11.15 -10.14
CA ALA A 104 -0.85 11.69 -9.83
C ALA A 104 0.15 10.57 -9.58
N ASP A 105 1.44 10.86 -9.77
CA ASP A 105 2.55 9.95 -9.47
C ASP A 105 2.92 10.05 -7.98
N LEU A 106 3.48 8.97 -7.42
CA LEU A 106 4.00 8.95 -6.04
C LEU A 106 5.19 9.92 -5.84
N ALA A 107 5.87 10.29 -6.93
CA ALA A 107 6.93 11.30 -6.91
C ALA A 107 6.38 12.74 -6.80
N ASP A 108 5.11 12.98 -7.15
CA ASP A 108 4.48 14.29 -7.08
C ASP A 108 4.26 14.76 -5.62
N PRO A 109 4.03 16.05 -5.38
CA PRO A 109 3.61 16.53 -4.07
C PRO A 109 2.34 15.84 -3.58
N LEU A 110 2.30 15.51 -2.28
CA LEU A 110 1.12 14.90 -1.70
C LEU A 110 -0.08 15.87 -1.75
N PRO A 111 -1.31 15.35 -1.90
CA PRO A 111 -2.51 16.18 -1.89
C PRO A 111 -2.62 17.00 -0.60
N ALA A 112 -3.01 18.27 -0.74
CA ALA A 112 -3.19 19.14 0.41
C ALA A 112 -4.27 18.60 1.36
N GLY A 113 -3.99 18.68 2.67
CA GLY A 113 -4.87 18.20 3.73
C GLY A 113 -4.08 17.67 4.92
N ARG A 114 -4.81 17.27 5.94
CA ARG A 114 -4.30 16.52 7.09
C ARG A 114 -5.10 15.24 7.20
N TYR A 115 -4.40 14.12 7.19
CA TYR A 115 -5.00 12.79 7.16
C TYR A 115 -4.78 12.08 8.50
N ASP A 116 -5.82 11.45 9.02
CA ASP A 116 -5.73 10.63 10.24
C ASP A 116 -4.96 9.32 9.93
N ALA A 117 -5.01 8.85 8.67
CA ALA A 117 -4.15 7.79 8.19
C ALA A 117 -3.68 8.08 6.75
N VAL A 118 -2.40 7.81 6.48
CA VAL A 118 -1.85 7.69 5.12
C VAL A 118 -1.46 6.23 4.93
N VAL A 119 -2.00 5.59 3.91
CA VAL A 119 -1.79 4.16 3.67
C VAL A 119 -1.28 3.91 2.26
N SER A 120 -0.61 2.78 2.07
CA SER A 120 -0.21 2.28 0.76
C SER A 120 -0.19 0.76 0.77
N ALA A 121 -0.50 0.13 -0.36
CA ALA A 121 -0.36 -1.31 -0.51
C ALA A 121 0.22 -1.69 -1.87
N LEU A 122 1.42 -2.30 -1.84
CA LEU A 122 2.11 -2.83 -3.03
C LEU A 122 2.24 -1.78 -4.16
N ALA A 123 2.72 -0.58 -3.80
CA ALA A 123 2.89 0.53 -4.73
C ALA A 123 4.23 1.27 -4.57
N ILE A 124 4.70 1.50 -3.34
CA ILE A 124 5.90 2.32 -3.09
C ILE A 124 7.18 1.63 -3.58
N HIS A 125 7.17 0.30 -3.73
CA HIS A 125 8.30 -0.44 -4.31
C HIS A 125 8.60 -0.09 -5.78
N HIS A 126 7.73 0.62 -6.47
CA HIS A 126 8.02 1.12 -7.82
C HIS A 126 8.97 2.32 -7.82
N LEU A 127 9.08 3.06 -6.71
CA LEU A 127 10.07 4.11 -6.55
C LEU A 127 11.46 3.52 -6.30
N ASP A 128 12.50 4.20 -6.76
CA ASP A 128 13.86 3.94 -6.29
C ASP A 128 14.06 4.41 -4.84
N ASP A 129 15.18 4.07 -4.23
CA ASP A 129 15.40 4.38 -2.80
C ASP A 129 15.43 5.88 -2.50
N PRO A 130 16.05 6.76 -3.34
CA PRO A 130 15.89 8.21 -3.20
C PRO A 130 14.43 8.67 -3.27
N GLY A 131 13.63 8.10 -4.19
CA GLY A 131 12.21 8.41 -4.34
C GLY A 131 11.39 7.99 -3.12
N LYS A 132 11.63 6.78 -2.57
CA LYS A 132 11.00 6.32 -1.32
C LYS A 132 11.31 7.28 -0.17
N ARG A 133 12.58 7.63 0.03
CA ARG A 133 12.99 8.59 1.08
C ARG A 133 12.33 9.95 0.88
N ALA A 134 12.31 10.48 -0.34
CA ALA A 134 11.64 11.74 -0.65
C ALA A 134 10.13 11.70 -0.37
N LEU A 135 9.46 10.58 -0.66
CA LEU A 135 8.06 10.37 -0.29
C LEU A 135 7.89 10.35 1.24
N TYR A 136 8.71 9.58 1.96
CA TYR A 136 8.64 9.47 3.42
C TYR A 136 8.85 10.82 4.12
N HIS A 137 9.76 11.66 3.65
CA HIS A 137 9.96 13.02 4.17
C HIS A 137 8.75 13.95 4.00
N ARG A 138 7.79 13.63 3.12
CA ARG A 138 6.55 14.40 2.94
C ARG A 138 5.42 13.96 3.88
N LEU A 139 5.51 12.77 4.48
CA LEU A 139 4.46 12.18 5.30
C LEU A 139 4.13 13.00 6.57
N PRO A 140 5.12 13.49 7.37
CA PRO A 140 4.79 14.25 8.59
C PRO A 140 3.95 15.49 8.32
N ALA A 141 4.14 16.15 7.16
CA ALA A 141 3.34 17.31 6.77
C ALA A 141 1.92 16.93 6.32
N ALA A 142 1.69 15.71 5.87
CA ALA A 142 0.38 15.22 5.44
C ALA A 142 -0.43 14.59 6.57
N LEU A 143 0.21 14.08 7.61
CA LEU A 143 -0.45 13.44 8.74
C LEU A 143 -1.04 14.47 9.72
N ALA A 144 -2.21 14.19 10.23
CA ALA A 144 -2.77 14.88 11.38
C ALA A 144 -1.97 14.53 12.66
N PRO A 145 -1.98 15.36 13.72
CA PRO A 145 -1.37 14.99 15.00
C PRO A 145 -1.90 13.63 15.49
N GLY A 146 -0.99 12.71 15.83
CA GLY A 146 -1.32 11.33 16.19
C GLY A 146 -1.81 10.45 15.03
N GLY A 147 -1.80 10.96 13.81
CA GLY A 147 -2.09 10.17 12.61
C GLY A 147 -1.02 9.12 12.32
N VAL A 148 -1.33 8.13 11.49
CA VAL A 148 -0.45 6.99 11.20
C VAL A 148 -0.14 6.88 9.71
N PHE A 149 1.09 6.52 9.37
CA PHE A 149 1.45 5.99 8.06
C PHE A 149 1.58 4.48 8.13
N VAL A 150 0.98 3.77 7.17
CA VAL A 150 1.07 2.30 7.06
C VAL A 150 1.37 1.91 5.62
N ASN A 151 2.43 1.13 5.42
CA ASN A 151 2.78 0.54 4.14
C ASN A 151 2.72 -0.98 4.21
N ALA A 152 1.79 -1.59 3.47
CA ALA A 152 1.73 -3.02 3.22
C ALA A 152 2.50 -3.32 1.92
N GLU A 153 3.71 -3.88 2.01
CA GLU A 153 4.67 -3.81 0.92
C GLU A 153 5.39 -5.13 0.65
N GLN A 154 5.84 -5.31 -0.58
CA GLN A 154 6.89 -6.28 -0.87
C GLN A 154 8.27 -5.67 -0.62
N VAL A 155 9.10 -6.39 0.11
CA VAL A 155 10.40 -5.92 0.56
C VAL A 155 11.51 -6.84 0.06
N ALA A 156 12.70 -6.28 -0.15
CA ALA A 156 13.89 -7.04 -0.48
C ALA A 156 14.40 -7.85 0.73
N GLY A 157 15.10 -8.91 0.46
CA GLY A 157 15.91 -9.59 1.46
C GLY A 157 17.11 -8.72 1.87
N PRO A 158 17.53 -8.75 3.15
CA PRO A 158 18.64 -7.93 3.63
C PRO A 158 20.00 -8.33 3.03
N THR A 159 20.08 -9.47 2.35
CA THR A 159 21.24 -9.93 1.59
C THR A 159 20.79 -10.57 0.28
N PRO A 160 21.66 -10.61 -0.76
CA PRO A 160 21.32 -11.28 -2.01
C PRO A 160 20.94 -12.75 -1.85
N ALA A 161 21.46 -13.44 -0.86
CA ALA A 161 21.14 -14.85 -0.58
C ALA A 161 19.71 -14.99 -0.03
N LEU A 162 19.33 -14.11 0.92
CA LEU A 162 17.98 -14.09 1.48
C LEU A 162 16.96 -13.58 0.48
N ASP A 163 17.32 -12.62 -0.37
CA ASP A 163 16.43 -12.12 -1.41
C ASP A 163 16.06 -13.22 -2.42
N ARG A 164 17.06 -14.01 -2.87
CA ARG A 164 16.79 -15.21 -3.68
C ARG A 164 15.87 -16.19 -2.94
N ARG A 165 16.12 -16.43 -1.64
CA ARG A 165 15.26 -17.33 -0.85
C ARG A 165 13.83 -16.81 -0.74
N TYR A 166 13.63 -15.49 -0.64
CA TYR A 166 12.30 -14.89 -0.67
C TYR A 166 11.57 -15.18 -1.99
N ASP A 167 12.28 -15.08 -3.11
CA ASP A 167 11.71 -15.38 -4.42
C ASP A 167 11.34 -16.88 -4.56
N GLU A 168 12.23 -17.79 -4.13
CA GLU A 168 11.97 -19.23 -4.14
C GLU A 168 10.72 -19.59 -3.33
N VAL A 169 10.64 -19.11 -2.08
CA VAL A 169 9.49 -19.37 -1.20
C VAL A 169 8.21 -18.78 -1.79
N TRP A 170 8.28 -17.58 -2.38
CA TRP A 170 7.14 -16.98 -3.04
C TRP A 170 6.64 -17.86 -4.19
N LEU A 171 7.51 -18.36 -5.07
CA LEU A 171 7.15 -19.26 -6.17
C LEU A 171 6.53 -20.58 -5.67
N GLU A 172 7.14 -21.20 -4.67
CA GLU A 172 6.60 -22.42 -4.04
C GLU A 172 5.16 -22.22 -3.56
N ARG A 173 4.91 -21.08 -2.89
CA ARG A 173 3.62 -20.80 -2.28
C ARG A 173 2.54 -20.41 -3.29
N ILE A 174 2.85 -19.57 -4.28
CA ILE A 174 1.86 -19.18 -5.30
C ILE A 174 1.48 -20.38 -6.18
N ALA A 175 2.43 -21.28 -6.48
CA ALA A 175 2.13 -22.53 -7.18
C ALA A 175 1.21 -23.43 -6.34
N ALA A 176 1.45 -23.54 -5.02
CA ALA A 176 0.58 -24.27 -4.11
C ALA A 176 -0.83 -23.67 -4.00
N LEU A 177 -1.00 -22.36 -4.23
CA LEU A 177 -2.28 -21.67 -4.28
C LEU A 177 -2.96 -21.75 -5.67
N GLY A 178 -2.35 -22.47 -6.63
CA GLY A 178 -2.93 -22.74 -7.94
C GLY A 178 -2.58 -21.72 -9.01
N SER A 179 -1.55 -20.88 -8.82
CA SER A 179 -1.03 -20.05 -9.91
C SER A 179 -0.37 -20.91 -10.96
N ASP A 180 -0.79 -20.80 -12.20
CA ASP A 180 -0.20 -21.49 -13.33
C ASP A 180 1.05 -20.78 -13.89
N ALA A 181 1.71 -21.40 -14.87
CA ALA A 181 2.94 -20.88 -15.46
C ALA A 181 2.71 -19.52 -16.17
N GLU A 182 1.54 -19.31 -16.76
CA GLU A 182 1.19 -18.07 -17.46
C GLU A 182 1.00 -16.92 -16.46
N GLU A 183 0.24 -17.15 -15.37
CA GLU A 183 0.06 -16.19 -14.28
C GLU A 183 1.39 -15.81 -13.61
N ILE A 184 2.26 -16.80 -13.36
CA ILE A 184 3.60 -16.58 -12.80
C ILE A 184 4.47 -15.76 -13.76
N ALA A 185 4.47 -16.08 -15.05
CA ALA A 185 5.22 -15.32 -16.06
C ALA A 185 4.72 -13.87 -16.16
N ALA A 186 3.42 -13.65 -16.17
CA ALA A 186 2.82 -12.32 -16.18
C ALA A 186 3.15 -11.53 -14.91
N ALA A 187 3.12 -12.16 -13.74
CA ALA A 187 3.54 -11.54 -12.48
C ALA A 187 5.01 -11.12 -12.52
N ARG A 188 5.92 -12.00 -12.96
CA ARG A 188 7.35 -11.69 -13.09
C ARG A 188 7.63 -10.57 -14.09
N ALA A 189 6.89 -10.50 -15.20
CA ALA A 189 7.02 -9.41 -16.16
C ALA A 189 6.68 -8.05 -15.54
N ARG A 190 5.66 -7.97 -14.67
CA ARG A 190 5.32 -6.75 -13.91
C ARG A 190 6.39 -6.43 -12.87
N MET A 191 6.86 -7.45 -12.13
CA MET A 191 7.89 -7.30 -11.10
C MET A 191 9.25 -6.83 -11.64
N ALA A 192 9.49 -6.89 -12.95
CA ALA A 192 10.69 -6.32 -13.56
C ALA A 192 10.82 -4.80 -13.37
N TYR A 193 9.73 -4.12 -13.06
CA TYR A 193 9.70 -2.69 -12.75
C TYR A 193 9.86 -2.39 -11.24
N ASP A 194 9.86 -3.42 -10.39
CA ASP A 194 9.89 -3.27 -8.95
C ASP A 194 11.31 -2.98 -8.45
N ARG A 195 11.41 -2.15 -7.44
CA ARG A 195 12.64 -1.76 -6.75
C ARG A 195 12.44 -1.90 -5.23
N PRO A 196 12.19 -3.12 -4.73
CA PRO A 196 11.98 -3.31 -3.31
C PRO A 196 13.24 -2.99 -2.52
N ALA A 197 13.07 -2.44 -1.31
CA ALA A 197 14.15 -2.22 -0.36
C ALA A 197 13.92 -3.07 0.90
N PRO A 198 14.96 -3.40 1.68
CA PRO A 198 14.81 -4.11 2.94
C PRO A 198 13.90 -3.34 3.92
N VAL A 199 13.06 -4.05 4.67
CA VAL A 199 12.14 -3.40 5.61
C VAL A 199 12.86 -2.61 6.69
N THR A 200 14.04 -3.08 7.14
CA THR A 200 14.88 -2.39 8.11
C THR A 200 15.31 -1.02 7.64
N ASP A 201 15.69 -0.91 6.36
CA ASP A 201 16.11 0.35 5.77
C ASP A 201 14.92 1.30 5.64
N GLN A 202 13.77 0.81 5.21
CA GLN A 202 12.56 1.60 5.08
C GLN A 202 12.04 2.11 6.43
N CYS A 203 12.10 1.30 7.50
CA CYS A 203 11.79 1.74 8.86
C CYS A 203 12.78 2.82 9.33
N ALA A 204 14.08 2.68 9.05
CA ALA A 204 15.06 3.71 9.36
C ALA A 204 14.75 5.03 8.61
N TRP A 205 14.40 4.97 7.34
CA TRP A 205 14.03 6.16 6.55
C TRP A 205 12.76 6.84 7.06
N LEU A 206 11.78 6.09 7.57
CA LEU A 206 10.58 6.66 8.19
C LEU A 206 10.93 7.40 9.49
N ALA A 207 11.80 6.83 10.32
CA ALA A 207 12.28 7.48 11.53
C ALA A 207 13.13 8.75 11.22
N GLU A 208 14.02 8.68 10.21
CA GLU A 208 14.77 9.84 9.71
C GLU A 208 13.85 10.94 9.17
N ALA A 209 12.71 10.58 8.59
CA ALA A 209 11.70 11.51 8.11
C ALA A 209 10.91 12.20 9.24
N GLY A 210 11.07 11.76 10.50
CA GLY A 210 10.43 12.35 11.67
C GLY A 210 9.16 11.65 12.15
N LEU A 211 8.89 10.44 11.69
CA LEU A 211 7.84 9.60 12.29
C LEU A 211 8.36 8.97 13.59
N VAL A 212 7.47 8.79 14.55
CA VAL A 212 7.74 8.12 15.82
C VAL A 212 7.06 6.75 15.89
N ASP A 213 7.44 5.93 16.85
CA ASP A 213 6.90 4.57 17.04
C ASP A 213 6.94 3.74 15.74
N VAL A 214 8.02 3.90 14.96
CA VAL A 214 8.21 3.19 13.70
C VAL A 214 8.51 1.72 13.98
N ASP A 215 7.72 0.83 13.40
CA ASP A 215 7.90 -0.62 13.57
C ASP A 215 7.46 -1.39 12.31
N CYS A 216 7.89 -2.64 12.25
CA CYS A 216 7.41 -3.66 11.31
C CYS A 216 6.41 -4.56 12.03
N PHE A 217 5.12 -4.32 11.84
CA PHE A 217 4.00 -4.99 12.52
C PHE A 217 3.73 -6.42 12.01
N PHE A 218 4.12 -6.70 10.77
CA PHE A 218 4.03 -8.01 10.14
C PHE A 218 5.15 -8.21 9.14
N LYS A 219 5.72 -9.41 9.13
CA LYS A 219 6.66 -9.81 8.08
C LYS A 219 6.59 -11.30 7.80
N GLU A 220 6.36 -11.63 6.53
CA GLU A 220 6.43 -12.99 6.02
C GLU A 220 7.19 -13.03 4.70
N TRP A 221 8.46 -13.42 4.75
CA TRP A 221 9.39 -13.41 3.63
C TRP A 221 9.45 -12.05 2.94
N ARG A 222 8.95 -11.94 1.70
CA ARG A 222 8.95 -10.70 0.93
C ARG A 222 7.79 -9.75 1.24
N PHE A 223 6.83 -10.13 2.05
CA PHE A 223 5.69 -9.28 2.41
C PHE A 223 5.86 -8.75 3.84
N ALA A 224 5.71 -7.45 3.99
CA ALA A 224 5.81 -6.79 5.29
C ALA A 224 4.75 -5.68 5.42
N VAL A 225 4.29 -5.44 6.64
CA VAL A 225 3.48 -4.27 7.01
C VAL A 225 4.29 -3.48 8.03
N PHE A 226 4.59 -2.25 7.71
CA PHE A 226 5.38 -1.36 8.55
C PHE A 226 4.86 0.07 8.46
N GLY A 227 5.23 0.90 9.42
CA GLY A 227 4.75 2.27 9.48
C GLY A 227 5.21 2.99 10.73
N GLY A 228 4.59 4.14 11.00
CA GLY A 228 4.89 4.96 12.18
C GLY A 228 3.89 6.09 12.31
N HIS A 229 3.93 6.80 13.43
CA HIS A 229 3.00 7.85 13.78
C HIS A 229 3.59 9.25 13.55
N ALA A 230 2.72 10.22 13.30
CA ALA A 230 3.10 11.62 13.43
C ALA A 230 3.33 11.96 14.90
N ALA A 231 4.42 12.72 15.19
CA ALA A 231 4.75 13.20 16.52
C ALA A 231 3.69 14.20 17.07
#